data_ce3052733e61c82d447325a7a011245d
#
_entry.id   ce3052733e61c82d447325a7a011245d
#
_cell.length_a   1.000
_cell.length_b   1.000
_cell.length_c   1.000
_cell.angle_alpha   90.00
_cell.angle_beta   90.00
_cell.angle_gamma   90.00
#
_symmetry.space_group_name_H-M   'P 1'
#
loop_
_entity.id
_entity.type
_entity.pdbx_description
1 polymer ?
#
loop_
_entity_poly.entity_id
_entity_poly.type
_entity_poly.pdbx_seq_one_letter_code
_entity_poly.pdbx_strand_id
1 'polypeptide(L)'
;TVAVLEIAKAFKAAVNDGNRPKRSILFLHVTGEELGLYGSRYYTDVDPVFPLENTIADLNIDMIGRIDPKHIDNTDYLYLIGSDKLSTELHTISEEVNKKYLNMEFDYTYNDDNDPNRFYYRSDHYNFAKNNIPVIFYFNGTHADYHRPSDTPDKIEYDLLAKRAKLIFYTAWELVNKENRIIVDKAQN
;
A
#
# COMPACT_ATOMS: atom_id res chain seq x y z
N THR A 1 -10.38 -2.92 -2.28
CA THR A 1 -11.56 -2.41 -1.53
C THR A 1 -11.71 -3.11 -0.18
N VAL A 2 -11.89 -4.45 -0.14
CA VAL A 2 -12.19 -5.19 1.12
C VAL A 2 -11.11 -5.00 2.17
N ALA A 3 -9.82 -5.12 1.81
CA ALA A 3 -8.70 -4.94 2.74
C ALA A 3 -8.73 -3.55 3.41
N VAL A 4 -9.00 -2.48 2.65
CA VAL A 4 -9.09 -1.10 3.19
C VAL A 4 -10.23 -1.01 4.21
N LEU A 5 -11.39 -1.62 3.92
CA LEU A 5 -12.53 -1.65 4.85
C LEU A 5 -12.21 -2.42 6.14
N GLU A 6 -11.55 -3.56 6.05
CA GLU A 6 -11.15 -4.35 7.22
C GLU A 6 -10.08 -3.64 8.07
N ILE A 7 -9.13 -2.96 7.43
CA ILE A 7 -8.16 -2.10 8.14
C ILE A 7 -8.90 -0.95 8.86
N ALA A 8 -9.87 -0.31 8.21
CA ALA A 8 -10.68 0.74 8.85
C ALA A 8 -11.45 0.22 10.07
N LYS A 9 -12.04 -0.98 9.99
CA LYS A 9 -12.68 -1.64 11.13
C LYS A 9 -11.71 -1.92 12.26
N ALA A 10 -10.49 -2.39 11.94
CA ALA A 10 -9.46 -2.65 12.94
C ALA A 10 -9.04 -1.37 13.68
N PHE A 11 -8.85 -0.25 12.98
CA PHE A 11 -8.61 1.04 13.60
C PHE A 11 -9.78 1.50 14.48
N LYS A 12 -11.01 1.30 14.02
CA LYS A 12 -12.20 1.63 14.81
C LYS A 12 -12.29 0.78 16.09
N ALA A 13 -11.96 -0.50 16.02
CA ALA A 13 -11.90 -1.39 17.18
C ALA A 13 -10.85 -0.90 18.18
N ALA A 14 -9.62 -0.60 17.70
CA ALA A 14 -8.56 -0.07 18.56
C ALA A 14 -8.99 1.22 19.29
N VAL A 15 -9.67 2.14 18.61
CA VAL A 15 -10.20 3.36 19.22
C VAL A 15 -11.26 3.04 20.29
N ASN A 16 -12.14 2.08 20.05
CA ASN A 16 -13.15 1.66 21.03
C ASN A 16 -12.52 1.03 22.28
N ASP A 17 -11.38 0.36 22.12
CA ASP A 17 -10.58 -0.23 23.20
C ASP A 17 -9.66 0.79 23.89
N GLY A 18 -9.79 2.09 23.58
CA GLY A 18 -9.03 3.17 24.21
C GLY A 18 -7.69 3.51 23.53
N ASN A 19 -7.31 2.79 22.47
CA ASN A 19 -6.07 3.01 21.74
C ASN A 19 -6.32 3.96 20.56
N ARG A 20 -6.15 5.26 20.76
CA ARG A 20 -6.36 6.27 19.73
C ARG A 20 -5.08 6.55 18.93
N PRO A 21 -5.13 6.54 17.58
CA PRO A 21 -4.04 7.06 16.79
C PRO A 21 -3.79 8.55 17.07
N LYS A 22 -2.52 8.97 17.04
CA LYS A 22 -2.13 10.38 17.21
C LYS A 22 -2.45 11.25 15.99
N ARG A 23 -2.58 10.64 14.81
CA ARG A 23 -2.90 11.32 13.54
C ARG A 23 -4.17 10.77 12.93
N SER A 24 -4.79 11.58 12.09
CA SER A 24 -5.93 11.16 11.28
C SER A 24 -5.50 10.18 10.19
N ILE A 25 -6.41 9.30 9.81
CA ILE A 25 -6.26 8.36 8.70
C ILE A 25 -7.39 8.61 7.73
N LEU A 26 -7.06 8.73 6.45
CA LEU A 26 -8.02 8.76 5.37
C LEU A 26 -8.06 7.39 4.71
N PHE A 27 -9.21 6.71 4.75
CA PHE A 27 -9.47 5.49 3.99
C PHE A 27 -10.09 5.88 2.66
N LEU A 28 -9.29 5.84 1.62
CA LEU A 28 -9.63 6.37 0.31
C LEU A 28 -9.91 5.23 -0.67
N HIS A 29 -11.08 5.27 -1.31
CA HIS A 29 -11.40 4.48 -2.48
C HIS A 29 -11.57 5.40 -3.66
N VAL A 30 -10.74 5.23 -4.67
CA VAL A 30 -10.75 6.05 -5.89
C VAL A 30 -11.35 5.28 -7.06
N THR A 31 -11.79 6.00 -8.09
CA THR A 31 -12.41 5.44 -9.28
C THR A 31 -11.53 5.60 -10.52
N GLY A 32 -11.76 4.79 -11.54
CA GLY A 32 -11.14 4.95 -12.85
C GLY A 32 -9.64 4.71 -12.88
N GLU A 33 -9.13 3.80 -12.03
CA GLU A 33 -7.73 3.39 -12.04
C GLU A 33 -7.37 2.81 -13.40
N GLU A 34 -8.14 1.85 -13.92
CA GLU A 34 -7.98 1.18 -15.22
C GLU A 34 -8.09 2.12 -16.44
N LEU A 35 -8.66 3.31 -16.26
CA LEU A 35 -8.83 4.33 -17.29
C LEU A 35 -7.73 5.40 -17.26
N GLY A 36 -6.71 5.23 -16.43
CA GLY A 36 -5.58 6.15 -16.31
C GLY A 36 -5.54 6.89 -14.96
N LEU A 37 -5.81 6.19 -13.87
CA LEU A 37 -5.66 6.67 -12.49
C LEU A 37 -6.51 7.94 -12.22
N TYR A 38 -7.70 8.04 -12.80
CA TYR A 38 -8.48 9.29 -12.79
C TYR A 38 -8.85 9.76 -11.39
N GLY A 39 -9.26 8.85 -10.51
CA GLY A 39 -9.71 9.20 -9.17
C GLY A 39 -8.57 9.71 -8.29
N SER A 40 -7.44 9.01 -8.25
CA SER A 40 -6.27 9.45 -7.49
C SER A 40 -5.67 10.74 -8.06
N ARG A 41 -5.64 10.87 -9.39
CA ARG A 41 -5.21 12.11 -10.04
C ARG A 41 -6.11 13.29 -9.70
N TYR A 42 -7.43 13.09 -9.73
CA TYR A 42 -8.37 14.15 -9.35
C TYR A 42 -8.15 14.57 -7.89
N TYR A 43 -8.01 13.57 -7.00
CA TYR A 43 -7.74 13.83 -5.59
C TYR A 43 -6.45 14.62 -5.38
N THR A 44 -5.37 14.23 -6.04
CA THR A 44 -4.06 14.86 -5.78
C THR A 44 -3.85 16.18 -6.51
N ASP A 45 -4.39 16.33 -7.74
CA ASP A 45 -4.02 17.43 -8.62
C ASP A 45 -5.13 18.50 -8.72
N VAL A 46 -6.37 18.17 -8.33
CA VAL A 46 -7.53 19.05 -8.57
C VAL A 46 -8.23 19.44 -7.28
N ASP A 47 -8.67 18.45 -6.48
CA ASP A 47 -9.52 18.71 -5.31
C ASP A 47 -9.23 17.71 -4.17
N PRO A 48 -8.11 17.85 -3.47
CA PRO A 48 -7.81 17.05 -2.30
C PRO A 48 -8.73 17.42 -1.14
N VAL A 49 -9.34 16.43 -0.48
CA VAL A 49 -10.19 16.64 0.72
C VAL A 49 -9.42 17.32 1.85
N PHE A 50 -8.11 17.06 1.92
CA PHE A 50 -7.19 17.74 2.83
C PHE A 50 -5.97 18.22 2.04
N PRO A 51 -5.34 19.35 2.42
CA PRO A 51 -4.13 19.84 1.76
C PRO A 51 -3.05 18.74 1.70
N LEU A 52 -2.47 18.54 0.51
CA LEU A 52 -1.51 17.44 0.29
C LEU A 52 -0.26 17.56 1.18
N GLU A 53 0.15 18.79 1.51
CA GLU A 53 1.25 19.03 2.44
C GLU A 53 1.00 18.45 3.85
N ASN A 54 -0.25 18.15 4.19
CA ASN A 54 -0.61 17.48 5.44
C ASN A 54 -0.62 15.96 5.32
N THR A 55 -0.50 15.40 4.11
CA THR A 55 -0.39 13.97 3.89
C THR A 55 1.06 13.52 4.12
N ILE A 56 1.26 12.55 5.01
CA ILE A 56 2.61 12.09 5.39
C ILE A 56 3.06 10.85 4.62
N ALA A 57 2.15 10.01 4.22
CA ALA A 57 2.39 8.83 3.40
C ALA A 57 1.09 8.33 2.77
N ASP A 58 1.22 7.60 1.67
CA ASP A 58 0.15 6.79 1.08
C ASP A 58 0.55 5.31 1.13
N LEU A 59 -0.36 4.48 1.61
CA LEU A 59 -0.24 3.02 1.66
C LEU A 59 -1.24 2.41 0.68
N ASN A 60 -0.82 2.27 -0.57
CA ASN A 60 -1.66 1.80 -1.65
C ASN A 60 -1.79 0.28 -1.62
N ILE A 61 -3.01 -0.20 -1.78
CA ILE A 61 -3.36 -1.62 -1.74
C ILE A 61 -4.03 -2.02 -3.05
N ASP A 62 -3.29 -2.76 -3.86
CA ASP A 62 -3.80 -3.24 -5.13
C ASP A 62 -3.35 -4.69 -5.37
N MET A 63 -4.30 -5.56 -5.77
CA MET A 63 -4.09 -6.96 -6.14
C MET A 63 -3.41 -7.83 -5.04
N ILE A 64 -3.78 -7.67 -3.77
CA ILE A 64 -3.17 -8.48 -2.67
C ILE A 64 -3.93 -9.79 -2.35
N GLY A 65 -4.90 -10.18 -3.15
CA GLY A 65 -5.77 -11.36 -2.90
C GLY A 65 -5.34 -12.65 -3.60
N ARG A 66 -4.33 -12.62 -4.46
CA ARG A 66 -3.92 -13.76 -5.27
C ARG A 66 -2.41 -14.04 -5.09
N ILE A 67 -1.91 -15.03 -5.83
CA ILE A 67 -0.51 -15.46 -5.82
C ILE A 67 0.05 -15.33 -7.22
N ASP A 68 1.23 -14.68 -7.35
CA ASP A 68 2.04 -14.69 -8.58
C ASP A 68 2.61 -16.10 -8.80
N PRO A 69 2.54 -16.65 -10.02
CA PRO A 69 3.20 -17.92 -10.34
C PRO A 69 4.68 -18.01 -9.97
N LYS A 70 5.37 -16.89 -9.84
CA LYS A 70 6.77 -16.84 -9.38
C LYS A 70 6.95 -17.20 -7.91
N HIS A 71 5.89 -17.13 -7.12
CA HIS A 71 5.88 -17.39 -5.67
C HIS A 71 5.03 -18.59 -5.28
N ILE A 72 4.81 -19.56 -6.19
CA ILE A 72 4.00 -20.73 -5.91
C ILE A 72 4.60 -21.62 -4.81
N ASP A 73 5.92 -21.63 -4.69
CA ASP A 73 6.66 -22.41 -3.68
C ASP A 73 6.75 -21.70 -2.32
N ASN A 74 6.59 -20.39 -2.29
CA ASN A 74 6.49 -19.59 -1.07
C ASN A 74 5.42 -18.53 -1.21
N THR A 75 4.22 -18.81 -0.75
CA THR A 75 3.06 -17.90 -0.87
C THR A 75 3.03 -16.81 0.20
N ASP A 76 3.94 -16.87 1.18
CA ASP A 76 4.04 -15.92 2.29
C ASP A 76 4.95 -14.73 1.94
N TYR A 77 4.61 -14.05 0.86
CA TYR A 77 5.36 -12.93 0.31
C TYR A 77 4.48 -11.71 0.04
N LEU A 78 5.15 -10.58 -0.21
CA LEU A 78 4.53 -9.34 -0.65
C LEU A 78 5.54 -8.51 -1.45
N TYR A 79 5.18 -8.10 -2.66
CA TYR A 79 5.97 -7.09 -3.38
C TYR A 79 5.75 -5.72 -2.73
N LEU A 80 6.85 -5.04 -2.44
CA LEU A 80 6.84 -3.64 -1.99
C LEU A 80 7.45 -2.76 -3.08
N ILE A 81 6.66 -1.81 -3.56
CA ILE A 81 7.06 -0.90 -4.64
C ILE A 81 6.98 0.53 -4.11
N GLY A 82 8.05 1.30 -4.29
CA GLY A 82 8.10 2.71 -3.93
C GLY A 82 8.48 3.01 -2.48
N SER A 83 8.60 2.01 -1.61
CA SER A 83 8.80 2.21 -0.17
C SER A 83 10.05 3.02 0.17
N ASP A 84 11.13 2.91 -0.62
CA ASP A 84 12.41 3.58 -0.41
C ASP A 84 12.68 4.71 -1.42
N LYS A 85 11.75 5.02 -2.34
CA LYS A 85 12.01 5.99 -3.42
C LYS A 85 12.00 7.44 -2.95
N LEU A 86 11.21 7.77 -1.95
CA LEU A 86 11.11 9.13 -1.41
C LEU A 86 11.54 9.23 0.06
N SER A 87 11.46 8.14 0.82
CA SER A 87 11.74 8.14 2.27
C SER A 87 12.43 6.86 2.71
N THR A 88 13.68 6.98 3.12
CA THR A 88 14.41 5.89 3.77
C THR A 88 13.72 5.46 5.07
N GLU A 89 13.13 6.41 5.79
CA GLU A 89 12.46 6.14 7.05
C GLU A 89 11.19 5.32 6.85
N LEU A 90 10.38 5.59 5.80
CA LEU A 90 9.19 4.78 5.49
C LEU A 90 9.56 3.32 5.21
N HIS A 91 10.60 3.11 4.42
CA HIS A 91 11.12 1.78 4.12
C HIS A 91 11.57 1.04 5.39
N THR A 92 12.36 1.70 6.24
CA THR A 92 12.83 1.13 7.50
C THR A 92 11.67 0.74 8.42
N ILE A 93 10.67 1.60 8.57
CA ILE A 93 9.48 1.31 9.38
C ILE A 93 8.76 0.06 8.84
N SER A 94 8.61 -0.05 7.52
CA SER A 94 7.95 -1.21 6.89
C SER A 94 8.70 -2.51 7.20
N GLU A 95 10.03 -2.51 7.08
CA GLU A 95 10.88 -3.67 7.40
C GLU A 95 10.81 -4.07 8.88
N GLU A 96 10.90 -3.09 9.78
CA GLU A 96 10.82 -3.32 11.23
C GLU A 96 9.45 -3.88 11.63
N VAL A 97 8.38 -3.34 11.07
CA VAL A 97 7.01 -3.83 11.28
C VAL A 97 6.86 -5.27 10.82
N ASN A 98 7.34 -5.58 9.62
CA ASN A 98 7.27 -6.93 9.10
C ASN A 98 8.04 -7.91 9.99
N LYS A 99 9.28 -7.59 10.33
CA LYS A 99 10.13 -8.40 11.21
C LYS A 99 9.49 -8.63 12.59
N LYS A 100 8.82 -7.62 13.13
CA LYS A 100 8.20 -7.65 14.46
C LYS A 100 6.92 -8.48 14.50
N TYR A 101 6.08 -8.41 13.47
CA TYR A 101 4.71 -8.90 13.57
C TYR A 101 4.38 -10.06 12.63
N LEU A 102 4.90 -10.11 11.42
CA LEU A 102 4.44 -11.06 10.40
C LEU A 102 5.56 -11.92 9.82
N ASN A 103 6.75 -11.38 9.66
CA ASN A 103 7.94 -12.03 9.09
C ASN A 103 7.67 -12.66 7.70
N MET A 104 6.94 -11.92 6.85
CA MET A 104 6.71 -12.29 5.45
C MET A 104 7.96 -12.02 4.61
N GLU A 105 8.11 -12.71 3.48
CA GLU A 105 9.12 -12.35 2.48
C GLU A 105 8.72 -11.05 1.79
N PHE A 106 9.54 -10.01 1.88
CA PHE A 106 9.42 -8.82 1.05
C PHE A 106 10.22 -8.98 -0.22
N ASP A 107 9.54 -8.86 -1.36
CA ASP A 107 10.16 -8.93 -2.68
C ASP A 107 10.17 -7.53 -3.31
N TYR A 108 11.37 -7.06 -3.66
CA TYR A 108 11.62 -5.73 -4.24
C TYR A 108 11.87 -5.78 -5.76
N THR A 109 11.64 -6.93 -6.41
CA THR A 109 11.90 -7.10 -7.85
C THR A 109 11.28 -6.00 -8.69
N TYR A 110 10.06 -5.57 -8.37
CA TYR A 110 9.35 -4.53 -9.11
C TYR A 110 9.59 -3.11 -8.60
N ASN A 111 10.46 -2.96 -7.59
CA ASN A 111 10.90 -1.65 -7.10
C ASN A 111 12.11 -1.09 -7.86
N ASP A 112 12.73 -1.90 -8.73
CA ASP A 112 13.85 -1.49 -9.58
C ASP A 112 13.41 -0.37 -10.54
N ASP A 113 14.24 0.67 -10.71
CA ASP A 113 13.97 1.78 -11.64
C ASP A 113 13.91 1.32 -13.10
N ASN A 114 14.56 0.20 -13.42
CA ASN A 114 14.57 -0.43 -14.73
C ASN A 114 13.51 -1.54 -14.88
N ASP A 115 12.55 -1.68 -13.96
CA ASP A 115 11.49 -2.66 -14.10
C ASP A 115 10.81 -2.54 -15.47
N PRO A 116 10.89 -3.56 -16.33
CA PRO A 116 10.28 -3.50 -17.66
C PRO A 116 8.75 -3.38 -17.63
N ASN A 117 8.12 -3.81 -16.54
CA ASN A 117 6.68 -3.70 -16.34
C ASN A 117 6.26 -2.29 -15.89
N ARG A 118 7.20 -1.52 -15.35
CA ARG A 118 6.98 -0.16 -14.82
C ARG A 118 5.85 -0.09 -13.79
N PHE A 119 5.73 -1.07 -12.90
CA PHE A 119 4.65 -1.14 -11.92
C PHE A 119 4.60 0.06 -10.99
N TYR A 120 5.73 0.69 -10.69
CA TYR A 120 5.76 1.93 -9.91
C TYR A 120 4.85 3.04 -10.46
N TYR A 121 4.57 3.05 -11.77
CA TYR A 121 3.77 4.08 -12.44
C TYR A 121 2.33 3.63 -12.74
N ARG A 122 1.93 2.43 -12.33
CA ARG A 122 0.74 1.77 -12.84
C ARG A 122 -0.39 1.59 -11.83
N SER A 123 -0.31 2.16 -10.62
CA SER A 123 -1.42 2.17 -9.68
C SER A 123 -1.53 3.53 -9.01
N ASP A 124 -2.56 3.74 -8.23
CA ASP A 124 -2.99 5.02 -7.67
C ASP A 124 -1.94 5.74 -6.82
N HIS A 125 -1.01 5.00 -6.18
CA HIS A 125 0.10 5.56 -5.40
C HIS A 125 0.98 6.52 -6.19
N TYR A 126 1.10 6.34 -7.51
CA TYR A 126 1.96 7.21 -8.32
C TYR A 126 1.51 8.66 -8.30
N ASN A 127 0.21 8.93 -8.25
CA ASN A 127 -0.30 10.28 -8.16
C ASN A 127 0.06 10.97 -6.83
N PHE A 128 0.22 10.22 -5.75
CA PHE A 128 0.78 10.73 -4.50
C PHE A 128 2.29 10.90 -4.59
N ALA A 129 3.00 9.90 -5.11
CA ALA A 129 4.46 9.94 -5.25
C ALA A 129 4.93 11.14 -6.08
N LYS A 130 4.34 11.40 -7.25
CA LYS A 130 4.70 12.57 -8.10
C LYS A 130 4.48 13.92 -7.40
N ASN A 131 3.66 13.96 -6.36
CA ASN A 131 3.45 15.11 -5.48
C ASN A 131 4.35 15.07 -4.22
N ASN A 132 5.44 14.28 -4.29
CA ASN A 132 6.45 14.17 -3.23
C ASN A 132 5.90 13.62 -1.89
N ILE A 133 4.87 12.80 -1.94
CA ILE A 133 4.32 12.07 -0.78
C ILE A 133 4.93 10.67 -0.79
N PRO A 134 5.63 10.24 0.27
CA PRO A 134 6.15 8.87 0.39
C PRO A 134 5.05 7.82 0.24
N VAL A 135 5.31 6.77 -0.52
CA VAL A 135 4.32 5.74 -0.84
C VAL A 135 4.86 4.34 -0.60
N ILE A 136 3.96 3.42 -0.30
CA ILE A 136 4.20 1.98 -0.49
C ILE A 136 3.07 1.44 -1.34
N PHE A 137 3.39 0.83 -2.45
CA PHE A 137 2.47 0.02 -3.21
C PHE A 137 2.64 -1.45 -2.83
N TYR A 138 1.65 -1.99 -2.12
CA TYR A 138 1.54 -3.38 -1.73
C TYR A 138 0.88 -4.17 -2.85
N PHE A 139 1.60 -5.13 -3.39
CA PHE A 139 1.24 -5.85 -4.59
C PHE A 139 1.59 -7.34 -4.46
N ASN A 140 0.87 -8.21 -5.14
CA ASN A 140 1.18 -9.65 -5.16
C ASN A 140 1.39 -10.21 -6.57
N GLY A 141 1.68 -9.34 -7.53
CA GLY A 141 1.94 -9.76 -8.90
C GLY A 141 0.67 -10.02 -9.70
N THR A 142 0.87 -10.52 -10.89
CA THR A 142 -0.22 -10.88 -11.82
C THR A 142 -0.45 -12.39 -11.80
N HIS A 143 -1.67 -12.81 -12.12
CA HIS A 143 -2.09 -14.22 -12.15
C HIS A 143 -2.83 -14.53 -13.45
N ALA A 144 -3.13 -15.80 -13.70
CA ALA A 144 -3.71 -16.26 -14.97
C ALA A 144 -5.06 -15.63 -15.30
N ASP A 145 -5.81 -15.19 -14.29
CA ASP A 145 -7.12 -14.55 -14.46
C ASP A 145 -7.06 -13.02 -14.53
N TYR A 146 -5.87 -12.41 -14.43
CA TYR A 146 -5.69 -10.95 -14.45
C TYR A 146 -6.39 -10.30 -15.65
N HIS A 147 -7.25 -9.31 -15.39
CA HIS A 147 -8.11 -8.64 -16.35
C HIS A 147 -9.03 -9.58 -17.18
N ARG A 148 -9.47 -10.69 -16.57
CA ARG A 148 -10.37 -11.65 -17.24
C ARG A 148 -11.68 -11.82 -16.46
N PRO A 149 -12.79 -12.15 -17.14
CA PRO A 149 -14.04 -12.49 -16.47
C PRO A 149 -13.95 -13.71 -15.55
N SER A 150 -12.90 -14.52 -15.70
CA SER A 150 -12.63 -15.68 -14.85
C SER A 150 -12.04 -15.33 -13.48
N ASP A 151 -11.71 -14.05 -13.23
CA ASP A 151 -11.23 -13.61 -11.89
C ASP A 151 -12.43 -13.40 -10.96
N THR A 152 -12.78 -14.46 -10.25
CA THR A 152 -13.97 -14.54 -9.40
C THR A 152 -13.61 -14.57 -7.91
N PRO A 153 -14.50 -14.12 -7.01
CA PRO A 153 -14.21 -14.02 -5.57
C PRO A 153 -13.80 -15.34 -4.90
N ASP A 154 -14.27 -16.49 -5.39
CA ASP A 154 -13.93 -17.81 -4.87
C ASP A 154 -12.46 -18.19 -5.07
N LYS A 155 -11.75 -17.47 -5.94
CA LYS A 155 -10.30 -17.65 -6.19
C LYS A 155 -9.40 -16.80 -5.29
N ILE A 156 -9.98 -15.97 -4.44
CA ILE A 156 -9.22 -15.15 -3.51
C ILE A 156 -8.67 -16.01 -2.38
N GLU A 157 -7.39 -15.89 -2.11
CA GLU A 157 -6.68 -16.49 -0.99
C GLU A 157 -6.95 -15.65 0.28
N TYR A 158 -8.13 -15.84 0.90
CA TYR A 158 -8.61 -14.97 1.98
C TYR A 158 -7.70 -14.92 3.20
N ASP A 159 -7.05 -16.04 3.57
CA ASP A 159 -6.11 -16.06 4.70
C ASP A 159 -4.85 -15.24 4.41
N LEU A 160 -4.33 -15.32 3.18
CA LEU A 160 -3.20 -14.49 2.73
C LEU A 160 -3.61 -13.02 2.61
N LEU A 161 -4.78 -12.74 2.06
CA LEU A 161 -5.34 -11.38 2.00
C LEU A 161 -5.43 -10.76 3.40
N ALA A 162 -5.94 -11.51 4.37
CA ALA A 162 -6.05 -11.06 5.76
C ALA A 162 -4.67 -10.83 6.40
N LYS A 163 -3.70 -11.73 6.16
CA LYS A 163 -2.32 -11.59 6.65
C LYS A 163 -1.65 -10.33 6.08
N ARG A 164 -1.77 -10.10 4.77
CA ARG A 164 -1.24 -8.92 4.07
C ARG A 164 -1.90 -7.62 4.57
N ALA A 165 -3.22 -7.61 4.70
CA ALA A 165 -3.95 -6.48 5.26
C ALA A 165 -3.54 -6.18 6.72
N LYS A 166 -3.25 -7.20 7.52
CA LYS A 166 -2.74 -7.05 8.88
C LYS A 166 -1.36 -6.40 8.92
N LEU A 167 -0.45 -6.76 8.00
CA LEU A 167 0.83 -6.10 7.86
C LEU A 167 0.66 -4.60 7.57
N ILE A 168 -0.19 -4.28 6.61
CA ILE A 168 -0.47 -2.90 6.22
C ILE A 168 -1.08 -2.12 7.40
N PHE A 169 -2.00 -2.74 8.16
CA PHE A 169 -2.52 -2.15 9.39
C PHE A 169 -1.40 -1.80 10.38
N TYR A 170 -0.45 -2.70 10.63
CA TYR A 170 0.64 -2.42 11.58
C TYR A 170 1.59 -1.34 11.05
N THR A 171 1.89 -1.31 9.75
CA THR A 171 2.67 -0.21 9.15
C THR A 171 1.96 1.13 9.32
N ALA A 172 0.67 1.17 9.01
CA ALA A 172 -0.15 2.36 9.24
C ALA A 172 -0.19 2.76 10.72
N TRP A 173 -0.30 1.78 11.65
CA TRP A 173 -0.32 2.01 13.08
C TRP A 173 0.96 2.66 13.61
N GLU A 174 2.12 2.19 13.17
CA GLU A 174 3.40 2.80 13.53
C GLU A 174 3.51 4.24 12.98
N LEU A 175 3.12 4.46 11.73
CA LEU A 175 3.15 5.78 11.09
C LEU A 175 2.24 6.80 11.79
N VAL A 176 1.01 6.42 12.14
CA VAL A 176 0.06 7.37 12.75
C VAL A 176 0.37 7.66 14.21
N ASN A 177 1.15 6.82 14.88
CA ASN A 177 1.55 7.00 16.28
C ASN A 177 2.95 7.58 16.45
N LYS A 178 3.72 7.68 15.37
CA LYS A 178 5.07 8.26 15.40
C LYS A 178 5.04 9.71 15.89
N GLU A 179 6.04 10.10 16.70
CA GLU A 179 6.13 11.47 17.24
C GLU A 179 6.29 12.49 16.13
N ASN A 180 7.31 12.29 15.29
CA ASN A 180 7.61 13.21 14.20
C ASN A 180 7.05 12.67 12.87
N ARG A 181 6.78 13.57 11.93
CA ARG A 181 6.51 13.24 10.53
C ARG A 181 7.71 12.49 9.96
N ILE A 182 7.48 11.49 9.10
CA ILE A 182 8.56 10.85 8.33
C ILE A 182 9.21 11.85 7.39
N ILE A 183 10.51 11.68 7.15
CA ILE A 183 11.32 12.59 6.33
C ILE A 183 11.27 12.13 4.87
N VAL A 184 11.08 13.09 3.97
CA VAL A 184 11.35 12.92 2.53
C VAL A 184 12.82 13.28 2.33
N ASP A 185 13.67 12.27 2.24
CA ASP A 185 15.12 12.40 2.18
C ASP A 185 15.72 12.02 0.82
N LYS A 186 14.87 11.61 -0.12
CA LYS A 186 15.25 11.30 -1.49
C LYS A 186 14.47 12.18 -2.47
N ALA A 187 15.16 12.71 -3.48
CA ALA A 187 14.52 13.43 -4.57
C ALA A 187 13.92 12.43 -5.58
N GLN A 188 12.79 12.76 -6.17
CA GLN A 188 12.37 12.06 -7.39
C GLN A 188 13.37 12.32 -8.51
N ASN A 189 13.89 11.25 -9.12
CA ASN A 189 14.70 11.32 -10.34
C ASN A 189 13.79 11.46 -11.58
#